data_d55c57cac042e63c7f20635731b7354b
#
_entry.id   d55c57cac042e63c7f20635731b7354b
#
_cell.length_a   1.000
_cell.length_b   1.000
_cell.length_c   1.000
_cell.angle_alpha   90.00
_cell.angle_beta   90.00
_cell.angle_gamma   90.00
#
_symmetry.space_group_name_H-M   'P 1'
#
loop_
_entity.id
_entity.type
_entity.pdbx_description
1 polymer ?
#
loop_
_entity_poly.entity_id
_entity_poly.type
_entity_poly.pdbx_seq_one_letter_code
_entity_poly.pdbx_strand_id
1 'polypeptide(L)'
;MVFAEESGYMSTSAAAILYPTVLVAEDSQDTRIMLRRAFELKGYRVFEAEDGQQALDTARRYRPSLMVIDLNMPVLDGLEAIKNFRRLEREGERVPIIAITAYDVYGMEEAAVEAGCNIYLSKPLDLEEFDRALKSLGFIV
;
A
#
# COMPACT_ATOMS: atom_id res chain seq x y z
N MET A 1 -19.55 -6.34 -8.54
CA MET A 1 -19.26 -6.06 -8.26
C MET A 1 -19.27 -5.78 -8.04
N VAL A 2 -19.44 -5.65 -8.19
CA VAL A 2 -19.25 -5.21 -7.91
C VAL A 2 -19.16 -4.91 -7.64
N PHE A 3 -19.42 -4.61 -7.67
CA PHE A 3 -19.39 -4.29 -7.24
C PHE A 3 -19.74 -3.74 -7.05
N ALA A 4 -20.23 -3.56 -7.20
CA ALA A 4 -20.39 -3.11 -7.05
C ALA A 4 -20.77 -2.64 -7.11
N GLU A 5 -20.98 -2.36 -7.28
CA GLU A 5 -21.18 -1.98 -7.31
C GLU A 5 -21.65 -1.85 -7.18
N GLU A 6 -22.16 -1.81 -7.17
CA GLU A 6 -22.56 -1.80 -6.84
C GLU A 6 -23.19 -1.83 -6.31
N SER A 7 -23.82 -1.64 -6.25
CA SER A 7 -24.28 -1.72 -5.54
C SER A 7 -24.70 -2.13 -5.00
N GLY A 8 -25.30 -2.28 -5.39
CA GLY A 8 -25.91 -3.14 -4.64
C GLY A 8 -25.43 -3.09 -3.46
N TYR A 9 -26.12 -3.66 -2.71
CA TYR A 9 -25.39 -3.39 -1.84
C TYR A 9 -24.88 -4.42 -0.95
N MET A 10 -23.84 -4.98 -1.25
CA MET A 10 -23.08 -5.79 -0.37
C MET A 10 -22.39 -4.94 0.67
N SER A 11 -22.20 -5.43 1.86
CA SER A 11 -21.42 -4.76 2.87
C SER A 11 -20.01 -4.48 2.38
N THR A 12 -19.55 -3.26 2.54
CA THR A 12 -18.20 -2.87 2.15
C THR A 12 -17.15 -3.68 2.91
N SER A 13 -17.35 -3.95 4.19
CA SER A 13 -16.40 -4.73 4.98
C SER A 13 -16.29 -6.16 4.49
N ALA A 14 -17.40 -6.78 4.16
CA ALA A 14 -17.39 -8.15 3.62
C ALA A 14 -16.67 -8.19 2.28
N ALA A 15 -16.91 -7.21 1.42
CA ALA A 15 -16.23 -7.12 0.14
C ALA A 15 -14.72 -6.93 0.32
N ALA A 16 -14.30 -6.11 1.27
CA ALA A 16 -12.88 -5.88 1.55
C ALA A 16 -12.20 -7.16 2.06
N ILE A 17 -12.90 -7.99 2.85
CA ILE A 17 -12.35 -9.25 3.34
C ILE A 17 -12.18 -10.25 2.20
N LEU A 18 -13.19 -10.37 1.32
CA LEU A 18 -13.17 -11.35 0.24
C LEU A 18 -12.27 -10.91 -0.92
N TYR A 19 -12.23 -9.61 -1.20
CA TYR A 19 -11.51 -9.06 -2.35
C TYR A 19 -10.75 -7.82 -1.91
N PRO A 20 -9.69 -8.00 -1.10
CA PRO A 20 -8.95 -6.84 -0.63
C PRO A 20 -8.30 -6.10 -1.79
N THR A 21 -8.19 -4.79 -1.63
CA THR A 21 -7.55 -3.93 -2.61
C THR A 21 -6.21 -3.46 -2.06
N VAL A 22 -5.21 -3.39 -2.93
CA VAL A 22 -3.90 -2.88 -2.56
C VAL A 22 -3.48 -1.80 -3.54
N LEU A 23 -2.89 -0.75 -3.03
CA LEU A 23 -2.22 0.26 -3.85
C LEU A 23 -0.73 -0.02 -3.81
N VAL A 24 -0.14 -0.25 -4.97
CA VAL A 24 1.30 -0.42 -5.13
C VAL A 24 1.85 0.84 -5.76
N ALA A 25 2.62 1.61 -4.99
CA ALA A 25 3.24 2.85 -5.44
C ALA A 25 4.74 2.62 -5.56
N GLU A 26 5.23 2.61 -6.79
CA GLU A 26 6.60 2.26 -7.11
C GLU A 26 6.95 2.81 -8.48
N ASP A 27 8.02 3.59 -8.59
CA ASP A 27 8.41 4.18 -9.86
C ASP A 27 9.14 3.20 -10.78
N SER A 28 9.78 2.16 -10.23
CA SER A 28 10.40 1.12 -11.05
C SER A 28 9.31 0.23 -11.63
N GLN A 29 9.21 0.20 -12.95
CA GLN A 29 8.20 -0.61 -13.63
C GLN A 29 8.36 -2.09 -13.31
N ASP A 30 9.61 -2.59 -13.28
CA ASP A 30 9.85 -4.01 -13.01
C ASP A 30 9.39 -4.39 -11.60
N THR A 31 9.73 -3.60 -10.60
CA THR A 31 9.31 -3.86 -9.21
C THR A 31 7.81 -3.73 -9.07
N ARG A 32 7.22 -2.72 -9.72
CA ARG A 32 5.76 -2.51 -9.65
C ARG A 32 5.00 -3.67 -10.25
N ILE A 33 5.46 -4.19 -11.42
CA ILE A 33 4.83 -5.34 -12.06
C ILE A 33 4.99 -6.59 -11.20
N MET A 34 6.16 -6.79 -10.62
CA MET A 34 6.41 -7.94 -9.75
C MET A 34 5.44 -7.93 -8.55
N LEU A 35 5.31 -6.80 -7.89
CA LEU A 35 4.40 -6.67 -6.75
C LEU A 35 2.95 -6.84 -7.18
N ARG A 36 2.56 -6.24 -8.30
CA ARG A 36 1.19 -6.38 -8.80
C ARG A 36 0.84 -7.85 -9.01
N ARG A 37 1.72 -8.59 -9.70
CA ARG A 37 1.47 -10.01 -9.97
C ARG A 37 1.41 -10.82 -8.70
N ALA A 38 2.30 -10.55 -7.75
CA ALA A 38 2.30 -11.26 -6.48
C ALA A 38 0.98 -11.07 -5.74
N PHE A 39 0.44 -9.86 -5.73
CA PHE A 39 -0.84 -9.60 -5.10
C PHE A 39 -2.02 -10.19 -5.87
N GLU A 40 -1.99 -10.09 -7.19
CA GLU A 40 -3.07 -10.67 -8.02
C GLU A 40 -3.17 -12.17 -7.83
N LEU A 41 -2.04 -12.85 -7.72
CA LEU A 41 -2.02 -14.29 -7.46
C LEU A 41 -2.64 -14.64 -6.11
N LYS A 42 -2.63 -13.73 -5.17
CA LYS A 42 -3.25 -13.91 -3.85
C LYS A 42 -4.73 -13.50 -3.83
N GLY A 43 -5.25 -13.04 -4.97
CA GLY A 43 -6.66 -12.63 -5.07
C GLY A 43 -6.92 -11.16 -4.78
N TYR A 44 -5.89 -10.33 -4.68
CA TYR A 44 -6.07 -8.90 -4.45
C TYR A 44 -6.39 -8.17 -5.75
N ARG A 45 -7.17 -7.11 -5.64
CA ARG A 45 -7.28 -6.12 -6.71
C ARG A 45 -6.19 -5.09 -6.50
N VAL A 46 -5.47 -4.76 -7.56
CA VAL A 46 -4.29 -3.90 -7.45
C VAL A 46 -4.52 -2.58 -8.18
N PHE A 47 -4.27 -1.48 -7.47
CA PHE A 47 -4.12 -0.17 -8.07
C PHE A 47 -2.63 0.15 -8.13
N GLU A 48 -2.19 0.83 -9.17
CA GLU A 48 -0.78 1.17 -9.35
C GLU A 48 -0.58 2.67 -9.35
N ALA A 49 0.55 3.11 -8.81
CA ALA A 49 0.98 4.49 -8.89
C ALA A 49 2.47 4.55 -9.17
N GLU A 50 2.90 5.52 -9.95
CA GLU A 50 4.31 5.65 -10.37
C GLU A 50 5.05 6.75 -9.62
N ASP A 51 4.34 7.57 -8.88
CA ASP A 51 4.93 8.63 -8.08
C ASP A 51 4.05 8.90 -6.85
N GLY A 52 4.56 9.73 -5.96
CA GLY A 52 3.89 10.00 -4.69
C GLY A 52 2.57 10.75 -4.84
N GLN A 53 2.45 11.60 -5.86
CA GLN A 53 1.21 12.32 -6.08
C GLN A 53 0.11 11.40 -6.59
N GLN A 54 0.46 10.52 -7.54
CA GLN A 54 -0.48 9.50 -8.01
C GLN A 54 -0.91 8.58 -6.88
N ALA A 55 0.05 8.21 -6.00
CA ALA A 55 -0.27 7.36 -4.85
C ALA A 55 -1.29 8.03 -3.93
N LEU A 56 -1.06 9.30 -3.61
CA LEU A 56 -1.96 10.03 -2.74
C LEU A 56 -3.35 10.18 -3.36
N ASP A 57 -3.41 10.57 -4.63
CA ASP A 57 -4.68 10.76 -5.34
C ASP A 57 -5.46 9.44 -5.44
N THR A 58 -4.77 8.35 -5.76
CA THR A 58 -5.39 7.02 -5.88
C THR A 58 -5.89 6.53 -4.53
N ALA A 59 -5.09 6.71 -3.48
CA ALA A 59 -5.49 6.30 -2.14
C ALA A 59 -6.72 7.05 -1.66
N ARG A 60 -6.78 8.35 -1.95
CA ARG A 60 -7.93 9.17 -1.57
C ARG A 60 -9.19 8.77 -2.31
N ARG A 61 -9.05 8.42 -3.58
CA ARG A 61 -10.19 8.10 -4.43
C ARG A 61 -10.75 6.71 -4.17
N TYR A 62 -9.87 5.72 -4.05
CA TYR A 62 -10.29 4.31 -4.00
C TYR A 62 -10.19 3.67 -2.61
N ARG A 63 -9.53 4.30 -1.67
CA ARG A 63 -9.39 3.83 -0.29
C ARG A 63 -9.01 2.36 -0.22
N PRO A 64 -7.77 2.02 -0.58
CA PRO A 64 -7.35 0.62 -0.60
C PRO A 64 -7.31 0.02 0.81
N SER A 65 -7.34 -1.30 0.87
CA SER A 65 -7.23 -2.05 2.13
C SER A 65 -5.80 -2.08 2.64
N LEU A 66 -4.83 -1.84 1.75
CA LEU A 66 -3.40 -1.91 2.05
C LEU A 66 -2.65 -1.01 1.08
N MET A 67 -1.60 -0.35 1.55
CA MET A 67 -0.69 0.39 0.67
C MET A 67 0.71 -0.18 0.80
N VAL A 68 1.38 -0.38 -0.35
CA VAL A 68 2.80 -0.68 -0.42
C VAL A 68 3.43 0.48 -1.17
N ILE A 69 4.32 1.23 -0.52
CA ILE A 69 4.81 2.47 -1.09
C ILE A 69 6.33 2.57 -0.99
N ASP A 70 6.98 2.81 -2.14
CA ASP A 70 8.40 3.11 -2.19
C ASP A 70 8.64 4.51 -1.64
N LEU A 71 9.58 4.64 -0.74
CA LEU A 71 9.87 5.94 -0.13
C LEU A 71 10.61 6.88 -1.09
N ASN A 72 11.24 6.34 -2.12
CA ASN A 72 12.03 7.13 -3.07
C ASN A 72 11.36 7.19 -4.42
N MET A 73 10.45 8.13 -4.59
CA MET A 73 9.71 8.33 -5.84
C MET A 73 9.78 9.78 -6.28
N PRO A 74 9.63 10.03 -7.61
CA PRO A 74 9.62 11.40 -8.11
C PRO A 74 8.32 12.14 -7.78
N VAL A 75 8.31 13.42 -8.04
CA VAL A 75 7.20 14.36 -7.87
C VAL A 75 6.90 14.62 -6.39
N LEU A 76 6.42 13.62 -5.69
CA LEU A 76 6.20 13.66 -4.25
C LEU A 76 6.76 12.35 -3.70
N ASP A 77 7.73 12.42 -2.80
CA ASP A 77 8.34 11.20 -2.29
C ASP A 77 7.38 10.45 -1.36
N GLY A 78 7.71 9.18 -1.11
CA GLY A 78 6.83 8.31 -0.35
C GLY A 78 6.61 8.75 1.09
N LEU A 79 7.61 9.34 1.73
CA LEU A 79 7.44 9.86 3.11
C LEU A 79 6.38 10.94 3.15
N GLU A 80 6.45 11.89 2.23
CA GLU A 80 5.48 12.98 2.16
C GLU A 80 4.11 12.46 1.77
N ALA A 81 4.04 11.50 0.86
CA ALA A 81 2.77 10.89 0.48
C ALA A 81 2.11 10.22 1.68
N ILE A 82 2.86 9.48 2.49
CA ILE A 82 2.34 8.83 3.69
C ILE A 82 1.84 9.86 4.69
N LYS A 83 2.63 10.91 4.95
CA LYS A 83 2.22 11.97 5.87
C LYS A 83 0.92 12.63 5.43
N ASN A 84 0.82 12.95 4.15
CA ASN A 84 -0.36 13.60 3.61
C ASN A 84 -1.57 12.68 3.67
N PHE A 85 -1.38 11.40 3.34
CA PHE A 85 -2.47 10.43 3.42
C PHE A 85 -2.97 10.29 4.86
N ARG A 86 -2.07 10.20 5.84
CA ARG A 86 -2.46 10.08 7.25
C ARG A 86 -3.24 11.27 7.75
N ARG A 87 -2.90 12.47 7.29
CA ARG A 87 -3.64 13.69 7.67
C ARG A 87 -5.08 13.67 7.17
N LEU A 88 -5.33 12.97 6.08
CA LEU A 88 -6.64 12.93 5.43
C LEU A 88 -7.50 11.77 5.89
N GLU A 89 -6.93 10.81 6.62
CA GLU A 89 -7.69 9.69 7.14
C GLU A 89 -8.64 10.15 8.23
N ARG A 90 -9.82 9.56 8.23
CA ARG A 90 -10.78 9.76 9.30
C ARG A 90 -10.48 8.81 10.44
N GLU A 91 -10.94 9.17 11.63
CA GLU A 91 -10.83 8.31 12.78
C GLU A 91 -11.49 6.96 12.48
N GLY A 92 -10.78 5.88 12.80
CA GLY A 92 -11.26 4.52 12.57
C GLY A 92 -11.01 3.98 11.17
N GLU A 93 -10.40 4.76 10.29
CA GLU A 93 -10.15 4.36 8.89
C GLU A 93 -8.68 4.14 8.58
N ARG A 94 -7.92 3.66 9.54
CA ARG A 94 -6.47 3.57 9.36
C ARG A 94 -6.08 2.43 8.41
N VAL A 95 -5.56 2.80 7.23
CA VAL A 95 -5.09 1.84 6.24
C VAL A 95 -3.69 1.38 6.60
N PRO A 96 -3.41 0.05 6.63
CA PRO A 96 -2.04 -0.42 6.83
C PRO A 96 -1.14 0.01 5.68
N ILE A 97 0.08 0.43 6.01
CA ILE A 97 1.06 0.87 5.04
C ILE A 97 2.37 0.12 5.23
N ILE A 98 2.84 -0.52 4.18
CA ILE A 98 4.18 -1.10 4.11
C ILE A 98 5.04 -0.15 3.29
N ALA A 99 6.05 0.41 3.93
CA ALA A 99 7.03 1.26 3.25
C ALA A 99 8.18 0.40 2.77
N ILE A 100 8.63 0.61 1.53
CA ILE A 100 9.79 -0.09 0.99
C ILE A 100 10.81 0.93 0.52
N THR A 101 12.10 0.60 0.59
CA THR A 101 13.15 1.51 0.15
C THR A 101 14.40 0.77 -0.28
N ALA A 102 15.06 1.29 -1.33
CA ALA A 102 16.41 0.86 -1.71
C ALA A 102 17.49 1.54 -0.87
N TYR A 103 17.12 2.60 -0.16
CA TYR A 103 18.05 3.43 0.60
C TYR A 103 17.80 3.30 2.10
N ASP A 104 18.16 2.14 2.64
CA ASP A 104 18.01 1.85 4.05
C ASP A 104 19.19 2.45 4.81
N VAL A 105 19.14 3.78 5.01
CA VAL A 105 20.18 4.53 5.69
C VAL A 105 19.74 4.87 7.11
N TYR A 106 20.70 5.27 7.94
CA TYR A 106 20.45 5.62 9.33
C TYR A 106 19.33 6.67 9.43
N GLY A 107 18.35 6.39 10.27
CA GLY A 107 17.23 7.28 10.49
C GLY A 107 16.07 7.13 9.53
N MET A 108 16.21 6.33 8.47
CA MET A 108 15.14 6.19 7.48
C MET A 108 13.95 5.42 8.05
N GLU A 109 14.21 4.37 8.79
CA GLU A 109 13.11 3.58 9.39
C GLU A 109 12.33 4.42 10.38
N GLU A 110 13.02 5.16 11.23
CA GLU A 110 12.36 6.05 12.19
C GLU A 110 11.51 7.11 11.48
N ALA A 111 12.05 7.68 10.39
CA ALA A 111 11.31 8.67 9.62
C ALA A 111 10.05 8.06 9.00
N ALA A 112 10.14 6.84 8.49
CA ALA A 112 9.00 6.14 7.90
C ALA A 112 7.93 5.84 8.94
N VAL A 113 8.32 5.38 10.11
CA VAL A 113 7.39 5.11 11.21
C VAL A 113 6.72 6.40 11.68
N GLU A 114 7.49 7.48 11.82
CA GLU A 114 6.92 8.78 12.19
C GLU A 114 5.95 9.31 11.14
N ALA A 115 6.24 9.05 9.87
CA ALA A 115 5.34 9.44 8.79
C ALA A 115 4.02 8.68 8.86
N GLY A 116 4.03 7.48 9.43
CA GLY A 116 2.82 6.70 9.65
C GLY A 116 2.79 5.31 9.04
N CYS A 117 3.94 4.78 8.57
CA CYS A 117 3.94 3.42 8.06
C CYS A 117 3.84 2.40 9.20
N ASN A 118 3.29 1.23 8.90
CA ASN A 118 3.13 0.15 9.86
C ASN A 118 4.31 -0.83 9.80
N ILE A 119 4.86 -1.02 8.62
CA ILE A 119 5.98 -1.93 8.39
C ILE A 119 6.96 -1.27 7.43
N TYR A 120 8.24 -1.47 7.67
CA TYR A 120 9.32 -0.92 6.88
C TYR A 120 10.18 -2.09 6.37
N LEU A 121 10.36 -2.17 5.05
CA LEU A 121 11.16 -3.21 4.42
C LEU A 121 12.18 -2.57 3.48
N SER A 122 13.39 -3.13 3.45
CA SER A 122 14.42 -2.67 2.53
C SER A 122 14.48 -3.57 1.29
N LYS A 123 14.89 -2.98 0.18
CA LYS A 123 15.11 -3.74 -1.05
C LYS A 123 16.52 -4.35 -1.03
N PRO A 124 16.75 -5.49 -1.67
CA PRO A 124 15.79 -6.25 -2.49
C PRO A 124 14.73 -6.93 -1.63
N LEU A 125 13.51 -7.01 -2.15
CA LEU A 125 12.41 -7.58 -1.39
C LEU A 125 12.55 -9.11 -1.30
N ASP A 126 12.46 -9.61 -0.08
CA ASP A 126 12.42 -11.03 0.19
C ASP A 126 10.95 -11.43 0.29
N LEU A 127 10.48 -12.32 -0.55
CA LEU A 127 9.08 -12.71 -0.60
C LEU A 127 8.61 -13.34 0.72
N GLU A 128 9.46 -14.08 1.40
CA GLU A 128 9.08 -14.65 2.70
C GLU A 128 8.91 -13.57 3.76
N GLU A 129 9.81 -12.60 3.76
CA GLU A 129 9.70 -11.46 4.68
C GLU A 129 8.43 -10.66 4.38
N PHE A 130 8.14 -10.48 3.10
CA PHE A 130 6.96 -9.75 2.66
C PHE A 130 5.68 -10.48 3.10
N ASP A 131 5.65 -11.79 2.94
CA ASP A 131 4.50 -12.61 3.37
C ASP A 131 4.32 -12.55 4.88
N ARG A 132 5.41 -12.57 5.65
CA ARG A 132 5.34 -12.40 7.11
C ARG A 132 4.74 -11.04 7.47
N ALA A 133 5.14 -10.00 6.73
CA ALA A 133 4.60 -8.66 6.96
C ALA A 133 3.09 -8.63 6.70
N LEU A 134 2.64 -9.23 5.61
CA LEU A 134 1.22 -9.30 5.30
C LEU A 134 0.44 -10.04 6.39
N LYS A 135 0.97 -11.17 6.85
CA LYS A 135 0.34 -11.93 7.93
C LYS A 135 0.23 -11.12 9.22
N SER A 136 1.29 -10.39 9.55
CA SER A 136 1.29 -9.58 10.77
C SER A 136 0.23 -8.48 10.73
N LEU A 137 -0.15 -8.05 9.54
CA LEU A 137 -1.20 -7.05 9.35
C LEU A 137 -2.59 -7.66 9.20
N GLY A 138 -2.69 -8.98 9.26
CA GLY A 138 -3.98 -9.68 9.19
C GLY A 138 -4.41 -10.09 7.79
N PHE A 139 -3.52 -10.01 6.80
CA PHE A 139 -3.85 -10.40 5.44
C PHE A 139 -3.52 -11.87 5.19
N ILE A 140 -4.27 -12.48 4.28
CA ILE A 140 -4.04 -13.85 3.85
C ILE A 140 -2.93 -13.84 2.78
N VAL A 141 -2.02 -14.77 2.86
CA VAL A 141 -0.89 -14.88 1.94
C VAL A 141 -0.92 -16.17 1.12
#